data_918ee38e0b8a33ebe9d899b3ee39fdff
#
_entry.id   918ee38e0b8a33ebe9d899b3ee39fdff
#
_cell.length_a   1.000
_cell.length_b   1.000
_cell.length_c   1.000
_cell.angle_alpha   90.00
_cell.angle_beta   90.00
_cell.angle_gamma   90.00
#
_symmetry.space_group_name_H-M   'P 1'
#
loop_
_entity.id
_entity.type
_entity.pdbx_description
1 polymer ?
#
loop_
_entity_poly.entity_id
_entity_poly.type
_entity_poly.pdbx_seq_one_letter_code
_entity_poly.pdbx_strand_id
1 'polypeptide(L)'
;MNINKNIKLILRDVYLYDIEACHYTIMTKLGMDLSGVDRDNKIERNIHIGKMMRKNPRLTSILRSTTKSIIDEYILRNNITEDDIILRQYDGIIISKTLAETNIQHVPLNIRKHFQIFISSIDRKKYIAFDSELNTSIKGVSFRYSAIDKIYRQICRINYANKDSIFRNLQKIKDTFMNSNNSKLFGIPLKNGKVNVFLKGYGGMEISPQTLKIMDTDDIDKQRYFDFYIQPFTKSIVIEFIRSEHDNIKSWCRKNTTDATWSG
;
A
#
# COMPACT_ATOMS: atom_id res chain seq x y z
N MET A 1 8.84 -2.83 4.91
CA MET A 1 7.39 -2.65 5.17
C MET A 1 6.81 -4.03 5.44
N ASN A 2 6.11 -4.21 6.53
CA ASN A 2 5.45 -5.47 6.87
C ASN A 2 3.98 -5.18 7.18
N ILE A 3 3.11 -5.55 6.27
CA ILE A 3 1.66 -5.49 6.48
C ILE A 3 1.27 -6.62 7.43
N ASN A 4 0.34 -6.37 8.33
CA ASN A 4 -0.14 -7.34 9.31
C ASN A 4 -0.62 -8.63 8.60
N LYS A 5 -0.14 -9.78 9.07
CA LYS A 5 -0.44 -11.08 8.46
C LYS A 5 -1.82 -11.62 8.84
N ASN A 6 -2.38 -11.15 9.95
CA ASN A 6 -3.65 -11.65 10.50
C ASN A 6 -4.88 -11.06 9.81
N ILE A 7 -4.74 -9.93 9.10
CA ILE A 7 -5.85 -9.29 8.41
C ILE A 7 -6.15 -9.95 7.05
N LYS A 8 -7.33 -9.69 6.50
CA LYS A 8 -7.69 -10.07 5.12
C LYS A 8 -6.75 -9.43 4.09
N LEU A 9 -6.61 -10.06 2.92
CA LEU A 9 -5.80 -9.53 1.82
C LEU A 9 -6.47 -8.34 1.13
N ILE A 10 -7.79 -8.30 1.17
CA ILE A 10 -8.61 -7.21 0.64
C ILE A 10 -9.42 -6.62 1.78
N LEU A 11 -9.32 -5.32 1.96
CA LEU A 11 -10.05 -4.55 2.96
C LEU A 11 -10.80 -3.41 2.30
N ARG A 12 -11.89 -2.98 2.92
CA ARG A 12 -12.65 -1.79 2.57
C ARG A 12 -12.58 -0.78 3.70
N ASP A 13 -12.78 0.49 3.36
CA ASP A 13 -12.86 1.60 4.33
C ASP A 13 -11.65 1.64 5.27
N VAL A 14 -10.47 1.81 4.66
CA VAL A 14 -9.18 1.83 5.34
C VAL A 14 -8.67 3.26 5.43
N TYR A 15 -8.18 3.64 6.61
CA TYR A 15 -7.75 5.01 6.91
C TYR A 15 -6.24 5.07 7.11
N LEU A 16 -5.58 5.98 6.41
CA LEU A 16 -4.20 6.38 6.67
C LEU A 16 -4.21 7.62 7.55
N TYR A 17 -3.77 7.46 8.77
CA TYR A 17 -3.49 8.55 9.70
C TYR A 17 -2.01 8.88 9.69
N ASP A 18 -1.68 10.17 9.78
CA ASP A 18 -0.32 10.68 9.71
C ASP A 18 -0.15 11.89 10.64
N ILE A 19 1.00 12.00 11.31
CA ILE A 19 1.36 13.18 12.09
C ILE A 19 1.85 14.24 11.10
N GLU A 20 1.11 15.32 11.00
CA GLU A 20 1.46 16.41 10.11
C GLU A 20 2.81 17.03 10.51
N ALA A 21 3.70 17.19 9.51
CA ALA A 21 5.05 17.69 9.73
C ALA A 21 5.78 16.97 10.89
N CYS A 22 5.66 15.65 10.96
CA CYS A 22 5.99 14.80 12.11
C CYS A 22 7.24 15.25 12.89
N HIS A 23 8.39 15.35 12.24
CA HIS A 23 9.62 15.75 12.93
C HIS A 23 9.50 17.14 13.57
N TYR A 24 8.92 18.13 12.86
CA TYR A 24 8.71 19.48 13.38
C TYR A 24 7.79 19.44 14.60
N THR A 25 6.65 18.79 14.48
CA THR A 25 5.65 18.66 15.54
C THR A 25 6.23 18.00 16.80
N ILE A 26 7.00 16.92 16.63
CA ILE A 26 7.65 16.22 17.74
C ILE A 26 8.76 17.07 18.38
N MET A 27 9.56 17.76 17.58
CA MET A 27 10.62 18.65 18.09
C MET A 27 10.02 19.82 18.88
N THR A 28 8.93 20.42 18.39
CA THR A 28 8.18 21.46 19.13
C THR A 28 7.68 20.91 20.48
N LYS A 29 7.08 19.70 20.47
CA LYS A 29 6.65 19.03 21.71
C LYS A 29 7.80 18.79 22.69
N LEU A 30 8.99 18.51 22.22
CA LEU A 30 10.19 18.34 23.04
C LEU A 30 10.79 19.67 23.52
N GLY A 31 10.15 20.82 23.25
CA GLY A 31 10.63 22.13 23.63
C GLY A 31 11.85 22.62 22.85
N MET A 32 12.13 22.09 21.67
CA MET A 32 13.24 22.51 20.85
C MET A 32 12.94 23.85 20.19
N ASP A 33 13.94 24.74 20.16
CA ASP A 33 13.84 26.01 19.44
C ASP A 33 13.81 25.78 17.91
N LEU A 34 12.69 26.13 17.31
CA LEU A 34 12.44 26.07 15.86
C LEU A 34 12.04 27.44 15.29
N SER A 35 12.36 28.53 15.98
CA SER A 35 11.97 29.90 15.61
C SER A 35 12.39 30.32 14.19
N GLY A 36 13.45 29.72 13.66
CA GLY A 36 13.93 29.98 12.30
C GLY A 36 13.41 28.99 11.23
N VAL A 37 12.41 28.15 11.56
CA VAL A 37 11.94 27.09 10.68
C VAL A 37 10.51 27.33 10.30
N ASP A 38 10.24 27.63 9.00
CA ASP A 38 8.89 27.72 8.49
C ASP A 38 8.23 26.33 8.47
N ARG A 39 7.15 26.18 9.29
CA ARG A 39 6.38 24.94 9.39
C ARG A 39 5.76 24.55 8.06
N ASP A 40 5.26 25.49 7.29
CA ASP A 40 4.44 25.25 6.10
C ASP A 40 5.30 25.07 4.85
N ASN A 41 6.51 25.59 4.83
CA ASN A 41 7.47 25.33 3.77
C ASN A 41 8.14 23.96 3.97
N LYS A 42 7.56 22.92 3.37
CA LYS A 42 8.04 21.53 3.50
C LYS A 42 9.52 21.36 3.14
N ILE A 43 9.99 22.03 2.11
CA ILE A 43 11.37 21.88 1.61
C ILE A 43 12.33 22.46 2.64
N GLU A 44 12.13 23.69 3.03
CA GLU A 44 12.97 24.44 3.97
C GLU A 44 13.00 23.74 5.35
N ARG A 45 11.82 23.40 5.85
CA ARG A 45 11.66 22.61 7.09
C ARG A 45 12.46 21.31 7.06
N ASN A 46 12.36 20.52 6.00
CA ASN A 46 13.06 19.24 5.90
C ASN A 46 14.58 19.43 5.80
N ILE A 47 15.04 20.47 5.12
CA ILE A 47 16.48 20.80 5.05
C ILE A 47 17.00 21.21 6.41
N HIS A 48 16.29 22.09 7.12
CA HIS A 48 16.70 22.57 8.44
C HIS A 48 16.76 21.42 9.48
N ILE A 49 15.67 20.67 9.59
CA ILE A 49 15.59 19.51 10.48
C ILE A 49 16.64 18.46 10.12
N GLY A 50 16.85 18.19 8.85
CA GLY A 50 17.89 17.27 8.39
C GLY A 50 19.32 17.72 8.76
N LYS A 51 19.58 19.05 8.79
CA LYS A 51 20.85 19.60 9.30
C LYS A 51 20.99 19.40 10.80
N MET A 52 19.91 19.64 11.57
CA MET A 52 19.92 19.42 13.03
C MET A 52 20.16 17.95 13.38
N MET A 53 19.50 17.02 12.72
CA MET A 53 19.68 15.58 12.93
C MET A 53 21.10 15.10 12.58
N ARG A 54 21.72 15.69 11.55
CA ARG A 54 23.12 15.38 11.20
C ARG A 54 24.10 15.87 12.26
N LYS A 55 23.86 17.06 12.84
CA LYS A 55 24.69 17.61 13.92
C LYS A 55 24.51 16.84 15.24
N ASN A 56 23.33 16.27 15.45
CA ASN A 56 23.02 15.50 16.66
C ASN A 56 22.43 14.12 16.31
N PRO A 57 23.23 13.08 16.11
CA PRO A 57 22.74 11.73 15.77
C PRO A 57 21.76 11.14 16.80
N ARG A 58 21.88 11.51 18.10
CA ARG A 58 20.97 11.06 19.15
C ARG A 58 19.54 11.60 18.94
N LEU A 59 19.40 12.77 18.31
CA LEU A 59 18.10 13.37 17.99
C LEU A 59 17.24 12.44 17.13
N THR A 60 17.83 11.74 16.15
CA THR A 60 17.10 10.76 15.34
C THR A 60 16.48 9.64 16.17
N SER A 61 17.21 9.13 17.16
CA SER A 61 16.71 8.09 18.06
C SER A 61 15.58 8.62 18.96
N ILE A 62 15.76 9.81 19.52
CA ILE A 62 14.76 10.49 20.36
C ILE A 62 13.47 10.72 19.57
N LEU A 63 13.56 11.29 18.36
CA LEU A 63 12.40 11.53 17.50
C LEU A 63 11.66 10.21 17.19
N ARG A 64 12.39 9.14 16.87
CA ARG A 64 11.79 7.83 16.59
C ARG A 64 11.07 7.25 17.80
N SER A 65 11.70 7.26 18.97
CA SER A 65 11.09 6.71 20.18
C SER A 65 9.86 7.51 20.60
N THR A 66 9.95 8.86 20.58
CA THR A 66 8.82 9.74 20.92
C THR A 66 7.65 9.57 19.93
N THR A 67 7.92 9.54 18.62
CA THR A 67 6.88 9.33 17.61
C THR A 67 6.19 7.99 17.82
N LYS A 68 6.98 6.93 18.07
CA LYS A 68 6.41 5.59 18.34
C LYS A 68 5.54 5.61 19.59
N SER A 69 6.01 6.20 20.69
CA SER A 69 5.26 6.29 21.94
C SER A 69 3.92 7.02 21.75
N ILE A 70 3.89 8.10 20.97
CA ILE A 70 2.67 8.85 20.66
C ILE A 70 1.69 8.00 19.84
N ILE A 71 2.16 7.30 18.81
CA ILE A 71 1.30 6.40 18.01
C ILE A 71 0.76 5.26 18.87
N ASP A 72 1.58 4.67 19.75
CA ASP A 72 1.15 3.63 20.68
C ASP A 72 0.09 4.16 21.67
N GLU A 73 0.19 5.42 22.11
CA GLU A 73 -0.83 6.06 22.94
C GLU A 73 -2.14 6.29 22.19
N TYR A 74 -2.09 6.66 20.88
CA TYR A 74 -3.28 6.74 20.03
C TYR A 74 -3.98 5.39 19.90
N ILE A 75 -3.22 4.32 19.70
CA ILE A 75 -3.74 2.96 19.62
C ILE A 75 -4.47 2.60 20.91
N LEU A 76 -3.85 2.85 22.06
CA LEU A 76 -4.41 2.55 23.37
C LEU A 76 -5.71 3.34 23.64
N ARG A 77 -5.68 4.67 23.50
CA ARG A 77 -6.83 5.54 23.82
C ARG A 77 -8.03 5.31 22.90
N ASN A 78 -7.78 4.93 21.65
CA ASN A 78 -8.84 4.63 20.71
C ASN A 78 -9.28 3.17 20.70
N ASN A 79 -8.80 2.34 21.63
CA ASN A 79 -9.11 0.91 21.71
C ASN A 79 -8.87 0.21 20.35
N ILE A 80 -7.75 0.52 19.69
CA ILE A 80 -7.34 -0.12 18.44
C ILE A 80 -6.71 -1.46 18.77
N THR A 81 -7.26 -2.52 18.22
CA THR A 81 -6.72 -3.88 18.37
C THR A 81 -5.67 -4.19 17.29
N GLU A 82 -4.88 -5.23 17.49
CA GLU A 82 -3.93 -5.67 16.44
C GLU A 82 -4.64 -6.08 15.14
N ASP A 83 -5.90 -6.54 15.20
CA ASP A 83 -6.69 -6.88 14.01
C ASP A 83 -7.18 -5.63 13.24
N ASP A 84 -7.26 -4.48 13.89
CA ASP A 84 -7.56 -3.20 13.24
C ASP A 84 -6.35 -2.61 12.53
N ILE A 85 -5.12 -2.99 12.94
CA ILE A 85 -3.87 -2.41 12.44
C ILE A 85 -3.45 -3.13 11.17
N ILE A 86 -3.44 -2.40 10.07
CA ILE A 86 -3.00 -2.91 8.77
C ILE A 86 -1.50 -2.73 8.60
N LEU A 87 -1.01 -1.53 8.92
CA LEU A 87 0.40 -1.19 8.76
C LEU A 87 0.79 -0.07 9.71
N ARG A 88 1.84 -0.26 10.50
CA ARG A 88 2.51 0.82 11.24
C ARG A 88 3.57 1.45 10.34
N GLN A 89 3.53 2.78 10.23
CA GLN A 89 4.55 3.59 9.57
C GLN A 89 5.35 4.34 10.64
N TYR A 90 6.39 5.05 10.22
CA TYR A 90 7.20 5.84 11.14
C TYR A 90 6.40 6.99 11.76
N ASP A 91 5.66 7.71 10.94
CA ASP A 91 4.94 8.95 11.24
C ASP A 91 3.42 8.79 11.21
N GLY A 92 2.93 7.55 11.09
CA GLY A 92 1.51 7.29 10.99
C GLY A 92 1.13 5.81 11.10
N ILE A 93 -0.15 5.55 10.86
CA ILE A 93 -0.74 4.22 10.95
C ILE A 93 -1.84 4.04 9.88
N ILE A 94 -1.91 2.85 9.31
CA ILE A 94 -3.04 2.45 8.45
C ILE A 94 -3.90 1.47 9.26
N ILE A 95 -5.17 1.79 9.42
CA ILE A 95 -6.14 1.04 10.22
C ILE A 95 -7.48 0.87 9.51
N SER A 96 -8.27 -0.12 9.94
CA SER A 96 -9.58 -0.46 9.38
C SER A 96 -10.76 0.27 10.03
N LYS A 97 -10.50 1.20 10.95
CA LYS A 97 -11.54 1.99 11.62
C LYS A 97 -11.13 3.44 11.83
N THR A 98 -12.07 4.31 12.17
CA THR A 98 -11.81 5.70 12.49
C THR A 98 -11.36 5.87 13.94
N LEU A 99 -10.50 6.86 14.19
CA LEU A 99 -10.12 7.28 15.54
C LEU A 99 -11.19 8.23 16.12
N ALA A 100 -11.55 8.02 17.37
CA ALA A 100 -12.41 8.94 18.13
C ALA A 100 -11.59 10.12 18.67
N GLU A 101 -10.38 9.86 19.16
CA GLU A 101 -9.44 10.88 19.66
C GLU A 101 -8.29 11.04 18.67
N THR A 102 -8.18 12.23 18.07
CA THR A 102 -7.20 12.56 17.03
C THR A 102 -6.18 13.61 17.46
N ASN A 103 -6.21 14.07 18.72
CA ASN A 103 -5.24 15.02 19.26
C ASN A 103 -4.82 14.59 20.67
N ILE A 104 -3.66 13.97 20.79
CA ILE A 104 -3.10 13.53 22.05
C ILE A 104 -1.86 14.35 22.36
N GLN A 105 -1.81 14.93 23.55
CA GLN A 105 -0.67 15.73 24.04
C GLN A 105 -0.25 16.83 23.05
N HIS A 106 -1.19 17.50 22.40
CA HIS A 106 -0.97 18.53 21.39
C HIS A 106 -0.28 18.06 20.11
N VAL A 107 -0.24 16.76 19.87
CA VAL A 107 0.24 16.18 18.60
C VAL A 107 -0.99 15.67 17.82
N PRO A 108 -1.41 16.32 16.75
CA PRO A 108 -2.55 15.86 15.95
C PRO A 108 -2.17 14.67 15.06
N LEU A 109 -3.02 13.65 15.02
CA LEU A 109 -2.95 12.52 14.10
C LEU A 109 -4.15 12.60 13.16
N ASN A 110 -3.95 13.14 11.97
CA ASN A 110 -5.01 13.47 11.04
C ASN A 110 -5.21 12.37 9.98
N ILE A 111 -6.45 12.23 9.49
CA ILE A 111 -6.72 11.41 8.31
C ILE A 111 -6.05 12.07 7.11
N ARG A 112 -5.03 11.42 6.58
CA ARG A 112 -4.37 11.85 5.36
C ARG A 112 -5.02 11.27 4.10
N LYS A 113 -5.54 10.03 4.21
CA LYS A 113 -6.24 9.36 3.13
C LYS A 113 -7.28 8.40 3.68
N HIS A 114 -8.42 8.34 2.99
CA HIS A 114 -9.40 7.27 3.13
C HIS A 114 -9.38 6.41 1.87
N PHE A 115 -9.12 5.13 2.04
CA PHE A 115 -9.11 4.17 0.96
C PHE A 115 -10.39 3.35 0.98
N GLN A 116 -11.16 3.39 -0.09
CA GLN A 116 -12.34 2.55 -0.23
C GLN A 116 -11.96 1.08 -0.44
N ILE A 117 -10.83 0.82 -1.08
CA ILE A 117 -10.30 -0.52 -1.31
C ILE A 117 -8.81 -0.51 -1.04
N PHE A 118 -8.36 -1.48 -0.26
CA PHE A 118 -6.96 -1.75 0.04
C PHE A 118 -6.67 -3.22 -0.27
N ILE A 119 -5.70 -3.49 -1.14
CA ILE A 119 -5.31 -4.84 -1.55
C ILE A 119 -3.83 -5.03 -1.22
N SER A 120 -3.53 -5.94 -0.31
CA SER A 120 -2.15 -6.33 -0.02
C SER A 120 -1.72 -7.52 -0.88
N SER A 121 -0.43 -7.59 -1.22
CA SER A 121 0.15 -8.80 -1.80
C SER A 121 0.17 -9.95 -0.79
N ILE A 122 0.26 -11.18 -1.27
CA ILE A 122 0.30 -12.39 -0.43
C ILE A 122 1.49 -12.36 0.54
N ASP A 123 2.64 -11.90 0.07
CA ASP A 123 3.87 -11.77 0.86
C ASP A 123 3.85 -10.61 1.86
N ARG A 124 2.76 -9.81 1.89
CA ARG A 124 2.57 -8.65 2.77
C ARG A 124 3.63 -7.57 2.65
N LYS A 125 4.34 -7.53 1.54
CA LYS A 125 5.40 -6.53 1.29
C LYS A 125 4.94 -5.40 0.37
N LYS A 126 3.82 -5.58 -0.34
CA LYS A 126 3.28 -4.62 -1.31
C LYS A 126 1.81 -4.36 -1.04
N TYR A 127 1.32 -3.17 -1.36
CA TYR A 127 -0.11 -2.91 -1.46
C TYR A 127 -0.45 -1.93 -2.58
N ILE A 128 -1.69 -2.04 -3.05
CA ILE A 128 -2.38 -1.03 -3.83
C ILE A 128 -3.63 -0.63 -3.08
N ALA A 129 -3.93 0.66 -3.06
CA ALA A 129 -5.12 1.18 -2.41
C ALA A 129 -5.73 2.30 -3.25
N PHE A 130 -7.04 2.47 -3.17
CA PHE A 130 -7.82 3.40 -3.99
C PHE A 130 -8.75 4.21 -3.11
N ASP A 131 -8.77 5.52 -3.32
CA ASP A 131 -9.73 6.42 -2.70
C ASP A 131 -11.05 6.48 -3.49
N SER A 132 -11.99 7.34 -3.08
CA SER A 132 -13.30 7.53 -3.73
C SER A 132 -13.20 8.00 -5.18
N GLU A 133 -12.13 8.71 -5.53
CA GLU A 133 -11.87 9.22 -6.87
C GLU A 133 -11.07 8.25 -7.73
N LEU A 134 -10.81 7.04 -7.22
CA LEU A 134 -9.94 6.03 -7.83
C LEU A 134 -8.48 6.50 -8.01
N ASN A 135 -8.02 7.46 -7.20
CA ASN A 135 -6.61 7.75 -7.12
C ASN A 135 -5.88 6.60 -6.45
N THR A 136 -4.77 6.21 -7.05
CA THR A 136 -4.02 5.03 -6.64
C THR A 136 -2.91 5.39 -5.66
N SER A 137 -2.84 4.68 -4.55
CA SER A 137 -1.69 4.67 -3.64
C SER A 137 -1.02 3.31 -3.68
N ILE A 138 0.28 3.30 -4.00
CA ILE A 138 1.05 2.07 -4.18
C ILE A 138 2.28 2.12 -3.27
N LYS A 139 2.54 1.02 -2.57
CA LYS A 139 3.78 0.84 -1.79
C LYS A 139 4.41 -0.52 -2.04
N GLY A 140 5.74 -0.58 -1.91
CA GLY A 140 6.51 -1.81 -2.12
C GLY A 140 6.73 -2.18 -3.60
N VAL A 141 6.27 -1.33 -4.52
CA VAL A 141 6.57 -1.41 -5.95
C VAL A 141 7.39 -0.18 -6.32
N SER A 142 8.60 -0.36 -6.80
CA SER A 142 9.54 0.73 -7.10
C SER A 142 9.16 1.56 -8.34
N PHE A 143 7.98 1.37 -8.86
CA PHE A 143 7.58 1.77 -10.20
C PHE A 143 6.36 2.68 -10.18
N ARG A 144 6.47 3.86 -10.81
CA ARG A 144 5.38 4.83 -10.96
C ARG A 144 5.27 5.28 -12.41
N TYR A 145 4.63 4.47 -13.24
CA TYR A 145 4.18 4.96 -14.54
C TYR A 145 2.65 5.00 -14.59
N SER A 146 2.11 6.08 -15.13
CA SER A 146 0.67 6.30 -15.29
C SER A 146 -0.05 5.17 -16.06
N ALA A 147 0.71 4.42 -16.86
CA ALA A 147 0.17 3.30 -17.63
C ALA A 147 -0.21 2.11 -16.75
N ILE A 148 0.55 1.81 -15.69
CA ILE A 148 0.22 0.71 -14.76
C ILE A 148 -0.94 1.08 -13.85
N ASP A 149 -1.15 2.36 -13.56
CA ASP A 149 -2.29 2.84 -12.78
C ASP A 149 -3.62 2.49 -13.45
N LYS A 150 -3.66 2.49 -14.79
CA LYS A 150 -4.86 2.05 -15.53
C LYS A 150 -5.19 0.59 -15.26
N ILE A 151 -4.18 -0.27 -15.19
CA ILE A 151 -4.34 -1.70 -14.88
C ILE A 151 -4.76 -1.89 -13.43
N TYR A 152 -4.16 -1.18 -12.48
CA TYR A 152 -4.57 -1.24 -11.09
C TYR A 152 -6.01 -0.75 -10.88
N ARG A 153 -6.45 0.29 -11.60
CA ARG A 153 -7.86 0.73 -11.58
C ARG A 153 -8.81 -0.35 -12.13
N GLN A 154 -8.39 -1.16 -13.09
CA GLN A 154 -9.20 -2.30 -13.54
C GLN A 154 -9.33 -3.35 -12.44
N ILE A 155 -8.26 -3.62 -11.67
CA ILE A 155 -8.28 -4.51 -10.50
C ILE A 155 -9.29 -3.99 -9.46
N CYS A 156 -9.29 -2.70 -9.17
CA CYS A 156 -10.24 -2.08 -8.24
C CYS A 156 -11.71 -2.27 -8.65
N ARG A 157 -11.98 -2.27 -9.94
CA ARG A 157 -13.36 -2.38 -10.49
C ARG A 157 -13.88 -3.81 -10.58
N ILE A 158 -13.14 -4.81 -10.16
CA ILE A 158 -13.59 -6.20 -10.16
C ILE A 158 -14.78 -6.33 -9.19
N ASN A 159 -15.86 -6.92 -9.68
CA ASN A 159 -16.98 -7.29 -8.82
C ASN A 159 -16.64 -8.57 -8.07
N TYR A 160 -16.33 -8.45 -6.79
CA TYR A 160 -15.93 -9.56 -5.92
C TYR A 160 -17.10 -10.46 -5.50
N ALA A 161 -18.34 -10.08 -5.79
CA ALA A 161 -19.51 -10.88 -5.43
C ALA A 161 -19.84 -12.00 -6.46
N ASN A 162 -19.19 -11.99 -7.63
CA ASN A 162 -19.47 -12.93 -8.70
C ASN A 162 -18.20 -13.62 -9.20
N LYS A 163 -18.13 -14.95 -8.99
CA LYS A 163 -16.99 -15.81 -9.34
C LYS A 163 -16.58 -15.70 -10.80
N ASP A 164 -17.54 -15.85 -11.71
CA ASP A 164 -17.25 -15.83 -13.14
C ASP A 164 -16.77 -14.45 -13.59
N SER A 165 -17.29 -13.39 -12.95
CA SER A 165 -16.84 -12.02 -13.16
C SER A 165 -15.39 -11.83 -12.72
N ILE A 166 -15.01 -12.39 -11.56
CA ILE A 166 -13.63 -12.28 -11.04
C ILE A 166 -12.65 -12.90 -12.05
N PHE A 167 -12.82 -14.16 -12.38
CA PHE A 167 -11.88 -14.88 -13.27
C PHE A 167 -11.82 -14.26 -14.68
N ARG A 168 -12.98 -13.90 -15.24
CA ARG A 168 -13.03 -13.22 -16.54
C ARG A 168 -12.30 -11.89 -16.53
N ASN A 169 -12.49 -11.08 -15.49
CA ASN A 169 -11.80 -9.80 -15.38
C ASN A 169 -10.30 -9.95 -15.12
N LEU A 170 -9.89 -10.93 -14.32
CA LEU A 170 -8.46 -11.21 -14.11
C LEU A 170 -7.78 -11.67 -15.40
N GLN A 171 -8.44 -12.53 -16.20
CA GLN A 171 -7.94 -12.93 -17.50
C GLN A 171 -7.83 -11.73 -18.45
N LYS A 172 -8.88 -10.89 -18.52
CA LYS A 172 -8.87 -9.66 -19.33
C LYS A 172 -7.73 -8.71 -18.94
N ILE A 173 -7.46 -8.57 -17.64
CA ILE A 173 -6.34 -7.75 -17.14
C ILE A 173 -5.01 -8.33 -17.62
N LYS A 174 -4.83 -9.66 -17.53
CA LYS A 174 -3.63 -10.33 -18.02
C LYS A 174 -3.46 -10.11 -19.52
N ASP A 175 -4.51 -10.36 -20.31
CA ASP A 175 -4.47 -10.20 -21.76
C ASP A 175 -4.18 -8.74 -22.16
N THR A 176 -4.82 -7.78 -21.51
CA THR A 176 -4.57 -6.34 -21.74
C THR A 176 -3.12 -5.98 -21.46
N PHE A 177 -2.53 -6.53 -20.40
CA PHE A 177 -1.13 -6.28 -20.06
C PHE A 177 -0.17 -6.95 -21.05
N MET A 178 -0.40 -8.24 -21.35
CA MET A 178 0.47 -9.03 -22.23
C MET A 178 0.45 -8.53 -23.68
N ASN A 179 -0.71 -8.06 -24.16
CA ASN A 179 -0.88 -7.53 -25.51
C ASN A 179 -0.57 -6.02 -25.62
N SER A 180 -0.08 -5.40 -24.55
CA SER A 180 0.25 -3.97 -24.60
C SER A 180 1.48 -3.71 -25.45
N ASN A 181 1.34 -2.74 -26.37
CA ASN A 181 2.45 -2.18 -27.15
C ASN A 181 3.04 -0.91 -26.50
N ASN A 182 2.63 -0.59 -25.26
CA ASN A 182 3.19 0.54 -24.52
C ASN A 182 4.47 0.13 -23.81
N SER A 183 5.61 0.33 -24.46
CA SER A 183 6.95 -0.02 -23.92
C SER A 183 7.24 0.60 -22.54
N LYS A 184 6.61 1.76 -22.22
CA LYS A 184 6.76 2.38 -20.89
C LYS A 184 6.26 1.52 -19.73
N LEU A 185 5.40 0.52 -19.99
CA LEU A 185 5.00 -0.46 -18.97
C LEU A 185 6.13 -1.37 -18.52
N PHE A 186 7.16 -1.50 -19.33
CA PHE A 186 8.19 -2.54 -19.20
C PHE A 186 9.57 -1.99 -18.89
N GLY A 187 9.70 -0.74 -18.45
CA GLY A 187 10.96 -0.15 -18.05
C GLY A 187 11.00 0.18 -16.55
N ILE A 188 12.01 -0.25 -15.81
CA ILE A 188 12.21 0.09 -14.40
C ILE A 188 13.18 1.26 -14.31
N PRO A 189 12.74 2.46 -13.86
CA PRO A 189 13.62 3.62 -13.75
C PRO A 189 14.75 3.37 -12.77
N LEU A 190 15.95 3.75 -13.14
CA LEU A 190 17.15 3.71 -12.33
C LEU A 190 17.54 5.12 -11.86
N LYS A 191 18.33 5.20 -10.79
CA LYS A 191 18.79 6.47 -10.21
C LYS A 191 19.67 7.29 -11.17
N ASN A 192 20.34 6.62 -12.11
CA ASN A 192 21.20 7.23 -13.13
C ASN A 192 20.44 7.78 -14.35
N GLY A 193 19.11 7.82 -14.31
CA GLY A 193 18.26 8.29 -15.41
C GLY A 193 18.03 7.26 -16.52
N LYS A 194 18.66 6.09 -16.45
CA LYS A 194 18.39 4.95 -17.34
C LYS A 194 17.18 4.15 -16.88
N VAL A 195 16.77 3.21 -17.70
CA VAL A 195 15.74 2.21 -17.38
C VAL A 195 16.32 0.82 -17.51
N ASN A 196 15.96 -0.08 -16.58
CA ASN A 196 16.27 -1.49 -16.70
C ASN A 196 15.10 -2.19 -17.39
N VAL A 197 15.39 -2.94 -18.45
CA VAL A 197 14.42 -3.71 -19.23
C VAL A 197 14.83 -5.19 -19.23
N PHE A 198 13.86 -6.06 -19.03
CA PHE A 198 14.06 -7.52 -19.13
C PHE A 198 13.67 -7.99 -20.52
N LEU A 199 14.63 -8.55 -21.25
CA LEU A 199 14.42 -9.10 -22.59
C LEU A 199 14.23 -10.61 -22.53
N LYS A 200 13.45 -11.15 -23.46
CA LYS A 200 13.27 -12.61 -23.62
C LYS A 200 14.61 -13.28 -23.88
N GLY A 201 14.94 -14.28 -23.07
CA GLY A 201 16.20 -15.04 -23.20
C GLY A 201 17.46 -14.32 -22.72
N TYR A 202 17.35 -13.03 -22.34
CA TYR A 202 18.50 -12.20 -21.97
C TYR A 202 18.39 -11.63 -20.59
N GLY A 203 18.45 -11.57 -19.64
CA GLY A 203 18.36 -10.90 -18.34
C GLY A 203 17.94 -9.42 -18.43
N GLY A 204 18.24 -8.67 -17.39
CA GLY A 204 17.99 -7.22 -17.34
C GLY A 204 19.06 -6.45 -18.11
N MET A 205 18.64 -5.46 -18.89
CA MET A 205 19.51 -4.55 -19.65
C MET A 205 19.20 -3.09 -19.28
N GLU A 206 20.25 -2.31 -19.05
CA GLU A 206 20.13 -0.87 -18.83
C GLU A 206 20.14 -0.11 -20.15
N ILE A 207 19.05 0.58 -20.46
CA ILE A 207 18.92 1.37 -21.69
C ILE A 207 18.48 2.80 -21.38
N SER A 208 18.53 3.67 -22.38
CA SER A 208 17.95 5.02 -22.25
C SER A 208 16.41 4.99 -22.32
N PRO A 209 15.70 5.94 -21.72
CA PRO A 209 14.25 6.07 -21.90
C PRO A 209 13.83 6.28 -23.38
N GLN A 210 14.72 6.87 -24.20
CA GLN A 210 14.51 7.05 -25.64
C GLN A 210 14.57 5.71 -26.36
N THR A 211 15.57 4.89 -26.06
CA THR A 211 15.70 3.53 -26.62
C THR A 211 14.46 2.69 -26.26
N LEU A 212 13.98 2.77 -25.01
CA LEU A 212 12.77 2.05 -24.61
C LEU A 212 11.54 2.42 -25.44
N LYS A 213 11.41 3.70 -25.85
CA LYS A 213 10.24 4.16 -26.64
C LYS A 213 10.15 3.55 -28.03
N ILE A 214 11.30 3.24 -28.63
CA ILE A 214 11.40 2.70 -30.00
C ILE A 214 11.61 1.18 -30.01
N MET A 215 11.74 0.56 -28.85
CA MET A 215 11.94 -0.89 -28.72
C MET A 215 10.66 -1.63 -29.09
N ASP A 216 10.81 -2.73 -29.83
CA ASP A 216 9.73 -3.67 -30.02
C ASP A 216 9.36 -4.33 -28.70
N THR A 217 8.09 -4.23 -28.35
CA THR A 217 7.58 -4.81 -27.11
C THR A 217 7.52 -6.34 -27.15
N ASP A 218 7.63 -6.94 -28.32
CA ASP A 218 7.66 -8.40 -28.46
C ASP A 218 8.99 -9.02 -28.04
N ASP A 219 10.06 -8.23 -28.02
CA ASP A 219 11.36 -8.64 -27.45
C ASP A 219 11.39 -8.60 -25.93
N ILE A 220 10.41 -7.96 -25.30
CA ILE A 220 10.35 -7.78 -23.86
C ILE A 220 9.74 -8.99 -23.16
N ASP A 221 10.34 -9.41 -22.06
CA ASP A 221 9.78 -10.43 -21.17
C ASP A 221 8.60 -9.87 -20.35
N LYS A 222 7.46 -9.70 -21.03
CA LYS A 222 6.22 -9.16 -20.45
C LYS A 222 5.73 -10.01 -19.27
N GLN A 223 5.94 -11.34 -19.30
CA GLN A 223 5.52 -12.24 -18.23
C GLN A 223 6.24 -11.92 -16.92
N ARG A 224 7.52 -11.65 -16.96
CA ARG A 224 8.30 -11.27 -15.77
C ARG A 224 7.78 -9.99 -15.13
N TYR A 225 7.36 -9.00 -15.93
CA TYR A 225 6.75 -7.79 -15.42
C TYR A 225 5.37 -8.03 -14.83
N PHE A 226 4.55 -8.86 -15.50
CA PHE A 226 3.25 -9.26 -14.97
C PHE A 226 3.40 -9.94 -13.61
N ASP A 227 4.30 -10.90 -13.48
CA ASP A 227 4.56 -11.64 -12.25
C ASP A 227 5.03 -10.73 -11.10
N PHE A 228 5.78 -9.69 -11.42
CA PHE A 228 6.29 -8.77 -10.42
C PHE A 228 5.28 -7.70 -9.99
N TYR A 229 4.55 -7.12 -10.93
CA TYR A 229 3.70 -5.94 -10.66
C TYR A 229 2.23 -6.28 -10.45
N ILE A 230 1.67 -7.20 -11.20
CA ILE A 230 0.23 -7.46 -11.28
C ILE A 230 -0.16 -8.72 -10.50
N GLN A 231 0.54 -9.81 -10.76
CA GLN A 231 0.23 -11.14 -10.20
C GLN A 231 0.15 -11.17 -8.67
N PRO A 232 0.97 -10.44 -7.88
CA PRO A 232 0.85 -10.46 -6.43
C PRO A 232 -0.53 -10.00 -5.92
N PHE A 233 -1.18 -9.10 -6.64
CA PHE A 233 -2.50 -8.58 -6.28
C PHE A 233 -3.63 -9.43 -6.85
N THR A 234 -3.49 -9.92 -8.09
CA THR A 234 -4.49 -10.83 -8.68
C THR A 234 -4.57 -12.15 -7.93
N LYS A 235 -3.44 -12.69 -7.47
CA LYS A 235 -3.41 -13.86 -6.57
C LYS A 235 -4.11 -13.58 -5.24
N SER A 236 -3.95 -12.39 -4.66
CA SER A 236 -4.63 -12.01 -3.42
C SER A 236 -6.14 -12.01 -3.58
N ILE A 237 -6.65 -11.56 -4.73
CA ILE A 237 -8.08 -11.57 -5.05
C ILE A 237 -8.60 -13.01 -5.11
N VAL A 238 -7.91 -13.90 -5.81
CA VAL A 238 -8.30 -15.31 -5.92
C VAL A 238 -8.31 -15.99 -4.56
N ILE A 239 -7.28 -15.77 -3.74
CA ILE A 239 -7.19 -16.38 -2.41
C ILE A 239 -8.31 -15.88 -1.50
N GLU A 240 -8.58 -14.58 -1.49
CA GLU A 240 -9.64 -14.03 -0.64
C GLU A 240 -11.03 -14.51 -1.07
N PHE A 241 -11.23 -14.66 -2.40
CA PHE A 241 -12.45 -15.26 -2.93
C PHE A 241 -12.62 -16.73 -2.47
N ILE A 242 -11.58 -17.55 -2.61
CA ILE A 242 -11.62 -18.96 -2.16
C ILE A 242 -11.91 -19.06 -0.66
N ARG A 243 -11.32 -18.18 0.15
CA ARG A 243 -11.60 -18.12 1.60
C ARG A 243 -13.05 -17.78 1.89
N SER A 244 -13.61 -16.78 1.21
CA SER A 244 -15.02 -16.39 1.40
C SER A 244 -15.99 -17.51 1.03
N GLU A 245 -15.73 -18.25 -0.06
CA GLU A 245 -16.53 -19.40 -0.46
C GLU A 245 -16.45 -20.54 0.58
N HIS A 246 -15.27 -20.83 1.09
CA HIS A 246 -15.09 -21.84 2.12
C HIS A 246 -15.81 -21.48 3.44
N ASP A 247 -15.78 -20.21 3.82
CA ASP A 247 -16.49 -19.73 5.02
C ASP A 247 -18.01 -19.80 4.83
N ASN A 248 -18.51 -19.53 3.63
CA ASN A 248 -19.92 -19.68 3.27
C ASN A 248 -20.37 -21.15 3.35
N ILE A 249 -19.57 -22.08 2.82
CA ILE A 249 -19.84 -23.53 2.90
C ILE A 249 -19.86 -24.00 4.35
N LYS A 250 -18.88 -23.60 5.18
CA LYS A 250 -18.86 -23.91 6.61
C LYS A 250 -20.09 -23.38 7.34
N SER A 251 -20.48 -22.14 7.05
CA SER A 251 -21.67 -21.52 7.66
C SER A 251 -22.94 -22.27 7.27
N TRP A 252 -23.06 -22.66 6.00
CA TRP A 252 -24.18 -23.46 5.50
C TRP A 252 -24.21 -24.83 6.17
N CYS A 253 -23.09 -25.53 6.26
CA CYS A 253 -23.01 -26.83 6.98
C CYS A 253 -23.45 -26.71 8.44
N ARG A 254 -22.98 -25.68 9.17
CA ARG A 254 -23.37 -25.47 10.57
C ARG A 254 -24.86 -25.22 10.71
N LYS A 255 -25.49 -24.46 9.85
CA LYS A 255 -26.93 -24.19 9.89
C LYS A 255 -27.78 -25.43 9.60
N ASN A 256 -27.29 -26.33 8.75
CA ASN A 256 -28.04 -27.51 8.35
C ASN A 256 -27.70 -28.78 9.17
N THR A 257 -26.64 -28.72 10.02
CA THR A 257 -26.32 -29.81 10.96
C THR A 257 -26.94 -29.62 12.34
N THR A 258 -27.43 -28.43 12.68
CA THR A 258 -28.14 -28.18 13.96
C THR A 258 -29.59 -28.64 13.96
N ASP A 259 -30.17 -28.95 12.79
CA ASP A 259 -31.58 -29.46 12.70
C ASP A 259 -31.70 -30.98 12.67
N ALA A 260 -30.60 -31.71 12.75
CA ALA A 260 -30.60 -33.16 12.86
C ALA A 260 -30.47 -33.61 14.32
N THR A 261 -31.38 -33.18 15.18
CA THR A 261 -31.65 -33.91 16.42
C THR A 261 -32.48 -35.14 16.06
N TRP A 262 -31.81 -36.26 15.99
CA TRP A 262 -32.46 -37.59 15.91
C TRP A 262 -33.33 -37.74 17.15
N SER A 263 -34.64 -37.61 16.98
CA SER A 263 -35.64 -38.17 17.90
C SER A 263 -35.69 -39.65 17.61
N GLY A 264 -34.93 -40.42 18.38
CA GLY A 264 -35.03 -41.87 18.52
C GLY A 264 -35.70 -42.19 19.83
#